data_95f68c217282417121c697785d4a0eba
#
_entry.id   95f68c217282417121c697785d4a0eba
#
_cell.length_a   1.000
_cell.length_b   1.000
_cell.length_c   1.000
_cell.angle_alpha   90.00
_cell.angle_beta   90.00
_cell.angle_gamma   90.00
#
_symmetry.space_group_name_H-M   'P 1'
#
loop_
_entity.id
_entity.type
_entity.pdbx_description
1 polymer ?
#
loop_
_entity_poly.entity_id
_entity_poly.type
_entity_poly.pdbx_seq_one_letter_code
_entity_poly.pdbx_strand_id
1 'polypeptide(L)'
;MKNEIRMNETKKPATLQFDLEERTARFGEAVIALAKSVPENVVVSPVLSQLVRAATSVGANYCEANDSESKKDFRHKIAICRKESHEAKHWLRMLAAADHRLRDKAAPLWVEAKELNLIFSSIFRGTK
;
A
#
# COMPACT_ATOMS: atom_id res chain seq x y z
N MET A 1 17.46 8.13 -11.46
CA MET A 1 17.45 7.57 -11.00
C MET A 1 17.36 6.92 -10.88
N LYS A 2 17.31 6.94 -11.08
CA LYS A 2 17.27 6.14 -10.86
C LYS A 2 17.20 5.24 -10.77
N ASN A 3 17.30 5.19 -11.17
CA ASN A 3 17.33 4.11 -10.99
C ASN A 3 17.18 3.28 -11.03
N GLU A 4 17.28 3.57 -11.33
CA GLU A 4 17.30 2.64 -11.27
C GLU A 4 17.46 1.90 -10.93
N ILE A 5 17.74 2.09 -10.97
CA ILE A 5 17.97 1.28 -10.47
C ILE A 5 18.00 0.47 -10.24
N ARG A 6 18.32 0.61 -10.16
CA ARG A 6 18.39 -0.40 -9.95
C ARG A 6 18.10 -1.29 -9.67
N MET A 7 18.14 -1.44 -9.71
CA MET A 7 17.83 -2.40 -9.31
C MET A 7 17.48 -3.26 -9.71
N ASN A 8 17.60 -3.44 -10.24
CA ASN A 8 17.31 -4.48 -10.49
C ASN A 8 17.48 -5.35 -10.83
N GLU A 9 17.75 -5.44 -10.98
CA GLU A 9 17.97 -6.36 -11.16
C GLU A 9 18.34 -7.20 -10.80
N THR A 10 18.56 -7.44 -10.77
CA THR A 10 18.88 -8.32 -10.32
C THR A 10 18.34 -8.93 -9.63
N LYS A 11 18.06 -9.33 -9.95
CA LYS A 11 17.55 -9.98 -9.22
C LYS A 11 17.23 -11.22 -9.11
N LYS A 12 17.39 -11.66 -8.72
CA LYS A 12 17.11 -12.92 -8.43
C LYS A 12 15.71 -13.21 -8.53
N PRO A 13 15.33 -14.38 -8.76
CA PRO A 13 13.96 -14.69 -8.89
C PRO A 13 13.37 -14.12 -7.67
N ALA A 14 12.70 -13.11 -7.89
CA ALA A 14 12.17 -12.41 -6.81
C ALA A 14 11.30 -13.32 -6.03
N THR A 15 11.59 -13.45 -4.79
CA THR A 15 10.62 -14.03 -3.90
C THR A 15 9.60 -12.95 -3.61
N LEU A 16 8.44 -13.35 -3.16
CA LEU A 16 7.40 -12.40 -2.82
C LEU A 16 7.85 -11.41 -1.76
N GLN A 17 8.72 -11.86 -0.82
CA GLN A 17 9.19 -10.98 0.23
C GLN A 17 10.01 -9.83 -0.33
N PHE A 18 10.87 -10.11 -1.31
CA PHE A 18 11.66 -9.04 -1.90
C PHE A 18 10.78 -8.09 -2.65
N ASP A 19 9.81 -8.64 -3.39
CA ASP A 19 8.93 -7.81 -4.18
C ASP A 19 8.04 -6.94 -3.31
N LEU A 20 7.74 -7.35 -2.09
CA LEU A 20 6.82 -6.60 -1.25
C LEU A 20 7.33 -5.23 -0.87
N GLU A 21 8.63 -5.07 -0.63
CA GLU A 21 9.15 -3.75 -0.31
C GLU A 21 8.95 -2.79 -1.48
N GLU A 22 9.32 -3.24 -2.66
CA GLU A 22 9.12 -2.44 -3.88
C GLU A 22 7.64 -2.30 -4.20
N ARG A 23 6.88 -3.37 -4.07
CA ARG A 23 5.47 -3.39 -4.41
C ARG A 23 4.67 -2.44 -3.54
N THR A 24 4.95 -2.43 -2.23
CA THR A 24 4.25 -1.52 -1.31
C THR A 24 4.67 -0.07 -1.55
N ALA A 25 5.93 0.16 -1.90
CA ALA A 25 6.40 1.50 -2.25
C ALA A 25 5.66 2.01 -3.49
N ARG A 26 5.55 1.17 -4.51
CA ARG A 26 4.86 1.56 -5.74
C ARG A 26 3.39 1.83 -5.51
N PHE A 27 2.77 1.07 -4.62
CA PHE A 27 1.37 1.30 -4.27
C PHE A 27 1.21 2.69 -3.65
N GLY A 28 2.06 3.03 -2.68
CA GLY A 28 2.02 4.35 -2.06
C GLY A 28 2.27 5.46 -3.07
N GLU A 29 3.25 5.28 -3.94
CA GLU A 29 3.56 6.27 -4.98
C GLU A 29 2.40 6.46 -5.94
N ALA A 30 1.75 5.38 -6.34
CA ALA A 30 0.62 5.45 -7.26
C ALA A 30 -0.55 6.20 -6.63
N VAL A 31 -0.79 5.97 -5.33
CA VAL A 31 -1.84 6.69 -4.61
C VAL A 31 -1.49 8.17 -4.52
N ILE A 32 -0.23 8.50 -4.24
CA ILE A 32 0.20 9.91 -4.21
C ILE A 32 -0.03 10.56 -5.57
N ALA A 33 0.33 9.87 -6.67
CA ALA A 33 0.12 10.40 -8.01
C ALA A 33 -1.35 10.64 -8.30
N LEU A 34 -2.20 9.70 -7.89
CA LEU A 34 -3.65 9.87 -8.04
C LEU A 34 -4.12 11.09 -7.24
N ALA A 35 -3.71 11.19 -5.99
CA ALA A 35 -4.13 12.29 -5.13
C ALA A 35 -3.74 13.65 -5.70
N LYS A 36 -2.52 13.74 -6.26
CA LYS A 36 -2.03 14.99 -6.84
C LYS A 36 -2.81 15.40 -8.09
N SER A 37 -3.47 14.46 -8.75
CA SER A 37 -4.21 14.73 -9.98
C SER A 37 -5.65 15.15 -9.72
N VAL A 38 -6.13 15.10 -8.47
CA VAL A 38 -7.52 15.33 -8.13
C VAL A 38 -7.69 16.76 -7.59
N PRO A 39 -8.55 17.58 -8.21
CA PRO A 39 -8.84 18.91 -7.65
C PRO A 39 -9.51 18.77 -6.29
N GLU A 40 -9.05 19.57 -5.33
CA GLU A 40 -9.56 19.48 -3.98
C GLU A 40 -10.92 20.14 -3.84
N ASN A 41 -11.75 19.58 -2.99
CA ASN A 41 -13.00 20.19 -2.58
C ASN A 41 -13.37 19.63 -1.20
N VAL A 42 -14.43 20.15 -0.63
CA VAL A 42 -14.85 19.86 0.74
C VAL A 42 -15.11 18.36 0.95
N VAL A 43 -15.59 17.66 -0.06
CA VAL A 43 -15.92 16.23 0.06
C VAL A 43 -14.70 15.36 -0.18
N VAL A 44 -13.93 15.69 -1.21
CA VAL A 44 -12.81 14.85 -1.66
C VAL A 44 -11.58 15.00 -0.76
N SER A 45 -11.30 16.21 -0.28
CA SER A 45 -10.05 16.46 0.46
C SER A 45 -9.87 15.58 1.69
N PRO A 46 -10.87 15.40 2.56
CA PRO A 46 -10.69 14.51 3.71
C PRO A 46 -10.46 13.07 3.30
N VAL A 47 -11.12 12.61 2.22
CA VAL A 47 -10.95 11.24 1.73
C VAL A 47 -9.53 11.04 1.21
N LEU A 48 -9.02 12.01 0.42
CA LEU A 48 -7.66 11.93 -0.10
C LEU A 48 -6.64 11.90 1.02
N SER A 49 -6.83 12.71 2.05
CA SER A 49 -5.91 12.77 3.18
C SER A 49 -5.80 11.39 3.85
N GLN A 50 -6.94 10.76 4.12
CA GLN A 50 -6.94 9.45 4.75
C GLN A 50 -6.38 8.38 3.83
N LEU A 51 -6.67 8.46 2.54
CA LEU A 51 -6.16 7.49 1.58
C LEU A 51 -4.63 7.54 1.51
N VAL A 52 -4.07 8.74 1.38
CA VAL A 52 -2.61 8.90 1.30
C VAL A 52 -1.96 8.37 2.57
N ARG A 53 -2.51 8.71 3.73
CA ARG A 53 -1.99 8.23 5.01
C ARG A 53 -1.98 6.69 5.06
N ALA A 54 -3.12 6.07 4.75
CA ALA A 54 -3.22 4.62 4.84
C ALA A 54 -2.31 3.93 3.82
N ALA A 55 -2.32 4.41 2.58
CA ALA A 55 -1.56 3.76 1.52
C ALA A 55 -0.05 3.84 1.74
N THR A 56 0.45 5.00 2.20
CA THR A 56 1.88 5.15 2.45
C THR A 56 2.30 4.41 3.72
N SER A 57 1.37 4.22 4.66
CA SER A 57 1.63 3.48 5.89
C SER A 57 1.92 2.00 5.64
N VAL A 58 1.35 1.43 4.58
CA VAL A 58 1.55 0.02 4.26
C VAL A 58 3.05 -0.26 4.07
N GLY A 59 3.68 0.49 3.17
CA GLY A 59 5.10 0.29 2.89
C GLY A 59 6.00 0.67 4.06
N ALA A 60 5.65 1.75 4.78
CA ALA A 60 6.44 2.17 5.92
C ALA A 60 6.49 1.09 6.99
N ASN A 61 5.34 0.47 7.28
CA ASN A 61 5.30 -0.59 8.29
C ASN A 61 5.95 -1.87 7.80
N TYR A 62 5.89 -2.14 6.50
CA TYR A 62 6.60 -3.30 5.99
C TYR A 62 8.11 -3.12 6.08
N CYS A 63 8.63 -1.92 5.82
CA CYS A 63 10.05 -1.64 6.03
C CYS A 63 10.45 -1.89 7.48
N GLU A 64 9.60 -1.48 8.42
CA GLU A 64 9.87 -1.71 9.84
C GLU A 64 9.79 -3.19 10.19
N ALA A 65 8.88 -3.93 9.56
CA ALA A 65 8.80 -5.38 9.77
C ALA A 65 10.10 -6.05 9.36
N ASN A 66 10.65 -5.65 8.21
CA ASN A 66 11.91 -6.22 7.71
C ASN A 66 13.09 -5.92 8.63
N ASP A 67 13.00 -4.84 9.39
CA ASP A 67 14.06 -4.42 10.33
C ASP A 67 13.81 -4.88 11.75
N SER A 68 12.74 -5.64 11.98
CA SER A 68 12.37 -6.02 13.33
C SER A 68 13.36 -7.03 13.91
N GLU A 69 13.53 -6.98 15.23
CA GLU A 69 14.51 -7.81 15.92
C GLU A 69 13.91 -9.03 16.60
N SER A 70 12.59 -9.17 16.54
CA SER A 70 11.93 -10.32 17.13
C SER A 70 10.76 -10.75 16.25
N LYS A 71 10.40 -12.02 16.38
CA LYS A 71 9.23 -12.55 15.68
C LYS A 71 7.96 -11.83 16.10
N LYS A 72 7.85 -11.53 17.39
CA LYS A 72 6.70 -10.82 17.93
C LYS A 72 6.56 -9.43 17.30
N ASP A 73 7.68 -8.71 17.20
CA ASP A 73 7.68 -7.38 16.61
C ASP A 73 7.35 -7.45 15.12
N PHE A 74 7.95 -8.41 14.41
CA PHE A 74 7.64 -8.63 13.00
C PHE A 74 6.15 -8.86 12.80
N ARG A 75 5.57 -9.76 13.60
CA ARG A 75 4.16 -10.09 13.48
C ARG A 75 3.27 -8.88 13.75
N HIS A 76 3.66 -8.06 14.72
CA HIS A 76 2.92 -6.84 15.04
C HIS A 76 2.94 -5.87 13.84
N LYS A 77 4.10 -5.67 13.22
CA LYS A 77 4.19 -4.78 12.06
C LYS A 77 3.42 -5.31 10.87
N ILE A 78 3.42 -6.61 10.66
CA ILE A 78 2.63 -7.23 9.60
C ILE A 78 1.12 -7.03 9.86
N ALA A 79 0.70 -7.09 11.13
CA ALA A 79 -0.70 -6.83 11.48
C ALA A 79 -1.09 -5.39 11.09
N ILE A 80 -0.17 -4.44 11.28
CA ILE A 80 -0.43 -3.06 10.87
C ILE A 80 -0.52 -2.96 9.35
N CYS A 81 0.38 -3.62 8.62
CA CYS A 81 0.32 -3.64 7.15
C CYS A 81 -1.04 -4.18 6.68
N ARG A 82 -1.51 -5.24 7.31
CA ARG A 82 -2.82 -5.82 6.99
C ARG A 82 -3.94 -4.82 7.22
N LYS A 83 -3.90 -4.15 8.36
CA LYS A 83 -4.92 -3.16 8.71
C LYS A 83 -4.90 -1.97 7.74
N GLU A 84 -3.72 -1.44 7.44
CA GLU A 84 -3.62 -0.25 6.60
C GLU A 84 -3.96 -0.54 5.14
N SER A 85 -3.62 -1.72 4.64
CA SER A 85 -4.01 -2.07 3.27
C SER A 85 -5.53 -2.23 3.16
N HIS A 86 -6.15 -2.78 4.19
CA HIS A 86 -7.62 -2.89 4.24
C HIS A 86 -8.25 -1.50 4.29
N GLU A 87 -7.68 -0.61 5.08
CA GLU A 87 -8.20 0.76 5.19
C GLU A 87 -8.01 1.53 3.88
N ALA A 88 -6.86 1.37 3.22
CA ALA A 88 -6.62 2.01 1.94
C ALA A 88 -7.66 1.57 0.90
N LYS A 89 -8.00 0.29 0.91
CA LYS A 89 -9.04 -0.24 0.03
C LYS A 89 -10.37 0.48 0.27
N HIS A 90 -10.71 0.68 1.54
CA HIS A 90 -11.93 1.39 1.90
C HIS A 90 -11.92 2.83 1.37
N TRP A 91 -10.81 3.55 1.56
CA TRP A 91 -10.74 4.95 1.13
C TRP A 91 -10.76 5.09 -0.38
N LEU A 92 -10.22 4.11 -1.11
CA LEU A 92 -10.33 4.11 -2.58
C LEU A 92 -11.79 3.96 -3.01
N ARG A 93 -12.53 3.13 -2.31
CA ARG A 93 -13.97 2.99 -2.57
C ARG A 93 -14.70 4.30 -2.27
N MET A 94 -14.34 4.96 -1.16
CA MET A 94 -14.97 6.23 -0.80
C MET A 94 -14.62 7.33 -1.81
N LEU A 95 -13.39 7.32 -2.33
CA LEU A 95 -13.00 8.28 -3.33
C LEU A 95 -13.85 8.13 -4.60
N ALA A 96 -14.05 6.89 -5.05
CA ALA A 96 -14.89 6.63 -6.22
C ALA A 96 -16.34 7.06 -5.98
N ALA A 97 -16.83 6.92 -4.75
CA ALA A 97 -18.17 7.37 -4.40
C ALA A 97 -18.27 8.90 -4.35
N ALA A 98 -17.20 9.56 -3.89
CA ALA A 98 -17.17 11.01 -3.77
C ALA A 98 -17.12 11.68 -5.15
N ASP A 99 -16.48 11.02 -6.12
CA ASP A 99 -16.38 11.55 -7.48
C ASP A 99 -16.29 10.36 -8.43
N HIS A 100 -17.40 10.01 -9.05
CA HIS A 100 -17.45 8.81 -9.87
C HIS A 100 -16.55 8.89 -11.11
N ARG A 101 -16.09 10.10 -11.48
CA ARG A 101 -15.12 10.26 -12.57
C ARG A 101 -13.76 9.63 -12.22
N LEU A 102 -13.50 9.41 -10.93
CA LEU A 102 -12.26 8.81 -10.45
C LEU A 102 -12.34 7.28 -10.39
N ARG A 103 -13.48 6.72 -10.69
CA ARG A 103 -13.69 5.28 -10.54
C ARG A 103 -12.67 4.46 -11.31
N ASP A 104 -12.42 4.82 -12.57
CA ASP A 104 -11.50 4.04 -13.40
C ASP A 104 -10.06 4.15 -12.93
N LYS A 105 -9.68 5.28 -12.33
CA LYS A 105 -8.34 5.47 -11.78
C LYS A 105 -8.20 4.77 -10.43
N ALA A 106 -9.26 4.72 -9.65
CA ALA A 106 -9.22 4.12 -8.33
C ALA A 106 -9.30 2.59 -8.39
N ALA A 107 -9.97 2.03 -9.40
CA ALA A 107 -10.23 0.60 -9.46
C ALA A 107 -8.97 -0.26 -9.44
N PRO A 108 -7.92 0.02 -10.26
CA PRO A 108 -6.71 -0.80 -10.20
C PRO A 108 -6.02 -0.73 -8.84
N LEU A 109 -6.06 0.43 -8.20
CA LEU A 109 -5.46 0.58 -6.87
C LEU A 109 -6.27 -0.14 -5.81
N TRP A 110 -7.59 -0.16 -5.96
CA TRP A 110 -8.45 -0.94 -5.08
C TRP A 110 -8.10 -2.43 -5.16
N VAL A 111 -7.89 -2.94 -6.37
CA VAL A 111 -7.50 -4.33 -6.58
C VAL A 111 -6.14 -4.60 -5.93
N GLU A 112 -5.19 -3.69 -6.11
CA GLU A 112 -3.86 -3.85 -5.52
C GLU A 112 -3.94 -3.82 -3.99
N ALA A 113 -4.72 -2.91 -3.42
CA ALA A 113 -4.90 -2.86 -1.97
C ALA A 113 -5.49 -4.17 -1.45
N LYS A 114 -6.45 -4.73 -2.18
CA LYS A 114 -7.06 -5.99 -1.82
C LYS A 114 -6.03 -7.12 -1.84
N GLU A 115 -5.19 -7.18 -2.88
CA GLU A 115 -4.17 -8.21 -2.98
C GLU A 115 -3.13 -8.07 -1.89
N LEU A 116 -2.69 -6.85 -1.61
CA LEU A 116 -1.74 -6.62 -0.52
C LEU A 116 -2.33 -7.07 0.82
N ASN A 117 -3.59 -6.76 1.05
CA ASN A 117 -4.26 -7.18 2.28
C ASN A 117 -4.27 -8.71 2.41
N LEU A 118 -4.56 -9.41 1.31
CA LEU A 118 -4.56 -10.88 1.32
C LEU A 118 -3.15 -11.43 1.59
N ILE A 119 -2.12 -10.82 1.01
CA ILE A 119 -0.74 -11.23 1.23
C ILE A 119 -0.36 -11.05 2.69
N PHE A 120 -0.64 -9.88 3.27
CA PHE A 120 -0.29 -9.62 4.66
C PHE A 120 -1.09 -10.49 5.62
N SER A 121 -2.35 -10.78 5.29
CA SER A 121 -3.14 -11.71 6.10
C SER A 121 -2.51 -13.10 6.10
N SER A 122 -2.02 -13.54 4.95
CA SER A 122 -1.36 -14.83 4.82
C SER A 122 -0.06 -14.87 5.64
N ILE A 123 0.76 -13.83 5.54
CA ILE A 123 2.01 -13.75 6.31
C ILE A 123 1.70 -13.75 7.81
N PHE A 124 0.69 -12.98 8.21
CA PHE A 124 0.31 -12.89 9.62
C PHE A 124 -0.08 -14.28 10.17
N ARG A 125 -0.90 -15.01 9.42
CA ARG A 125 -1.34 -16.35 9.85
C ARG A 125 -0.18 -17.32 9.90
N GLY A 126 0.80 -17.17 9.03
CA GLY A 126 1.96 -18.06 8.98
C GLY A 126 3.02 -17.77 10.03
N THR A 127 2.93 -16.62 10.69
CA THR A 127 3.91 -16.21 11.69
C THR A 127 3.31 -16.35 13.07
N LYS A 128 3.63 -17.43 13.76
CA LYS A 128 3.07 -17.69 15.10
C LYS A 128 4.12 -17.70 16.17
#